data_cd548e73fa61c7f7411f7b9019ebe8c4
#
_entry.id   cd548e73fa61c7f7411f7b9019ebe8c4
#
_cell.length_a   1.000
_cell.length_b   1.000
_cell.length_c   1.000
_cell.angle_alpha   90.00
_cell.angle_beta   90.00
_cell.angle_gamma   90.00
#
_symmetry.space_group_name_H-M   'P 1'
#
loop_
_entity.id
_entity.type
_entity.pdbx_description
1 polymer ?
#
loop_
_entity_poly.entity_id
_entity_poly.type
_entity_poly.pdbx_seq_one_letter_code
_entity_poly.pdbx_strand_id
1 'polypeptide(L)'
;AHVIQGNHEEVFMGPQGVRARGQDTIDQALLQWLADQPARIELDLGGKKVLMVHSTPWEPRGTYVYPHSPQFARFGEAEADFVLYGHTHQQVVQRIGGLLVINPGSTGDGRDHTNGRQLSCAVLDTVSEEVVVTNFEDPLRAKNMIAMK
;
A
#
# COMPACT_ATOMS: atom_id res chain seq x y z
N ALA A 1 15.34 -0.97 -3.96
CA ALA A 1 13.94 -0.70 -3.59
C ALA A 1 13.56 -1.54 -2.37
N HIS A 2 12.70 -1.02 -1.51
CA HIS A 2 12.09 -1.76 -0.41
C HIS A 2 10.69 -2.21 -0.83
N VAL A 3 10.36 -3.46 -0.58
CA VAL A 3 9.08 -4.08 -0.91
C VAL A 3 8.55 -4.84 0.30
N ILE A 4 7.26 -4.80 0.52
CA ILE A 4 6.57 -5.59 1.56
C ILE A 4 5.49 -6.45 0.92
N GLN A 5 5.21 -7.58 1.56
CA GLN A 5 4.08 -8.42 1.18
C GLN A 5 2.76 -7.80 1.64
N GLY A 6 1.73 -7.95 0.80
CA GLY A 6 0.34 -7.64 1.14
C GLY A 6 -0.54 -8.89 1.20
N ASN A 7 -1.84 -8.67 1.37
CA ASN A 7 -2.82 -9.76 1.43
C ASN A 7 -2.90 -10.57 0.13
N HIS A 8 -2.60 -9.97 -1.02
CA HIS A 8 -2.57 -10.70 -2.30
C HIS A 8 -1.40 -11.68 -2.36
N GLU A 9 -0.22 -11.29 -1.87
CA GLU A 9 0.94 -12.16 -1.75
C GLU A 9 0.67 -13.28 -0.74
N GLU A 10 0.04 -12.99 0.40
CA GLU A 10 -0.34 -14.02 1.39
C GLU A 10 -1.28 -15.07 0.77
N VAL A 11 -2.30 -14.65 0.02
CA VAL A 11 -3.21 -15.57 -0.71
C VAL A 11 -2.47 -16.35 -1.79
N PHE A 12 -1.62 -15.66 -2.58
CA PHE A 12 -0.87 -16.27 -3.66
C PHE A 12 0.14 -17.30 -3.15
N MET A 13 0.82 -17.03 -2.03
CA MET A 13 1.78 -17.95 -1.39
C MET A 13 1.08 -19.05 -0.58
N GLY A 14 -0.15 -18.81 -0.16
CA GLY A 14 -0.97 -19.77 0.58
C GLY A 14 -1.54 -20.94 -0.25
N PRO A 15 -2.39 -21.76 0.36
CA PRO A 15 -2.99 -22.93 -0.30
C PRO A 15 -3.79 -22.57 -1.57
N GLN A 16 -4.44 -21.40 -1.61
CA GLN A 16 -5.23 -20.95 -2.75
C GLN A 16 -4.38 -20.70 -3.99
N GLY A 17 -3.12 -20.28 -3.83
CA GLY A 17 -2.21 -19.96 -4.93
C GLY A 17 -1.46 -21.16 -5.53
N VAL A 18 -1.56 -22.36 -4.97
CA VAL A 18 -0.78 -23.54 -5.40
C VAL A 18 -0.88 -23.80 -6.90
N ARG A 19 -2.11 -23.78 -7.45
CA ARG A 19 -2.33 -24.01 -8.89
C ARG A 19 -1.70 -22.91 -9.75
N ALA A 20 -1.79 -21.66 -9.30
CA ALA A 20 -1.23 -20.53 -10.04
C ALA A 20 0.31 -20.58 -10.02
N ARG A 21 0.92 -20.83 -8.84
CA ARG A 21 2.38 -20.95 -8.72
C ARG A 21 2.98 -22.12 -9.51
N GLY A 22 2.21 -23.18 -9.74
CA GLY A 22 2.64 -24.36 -10.48
C GLY A 22 2.54 -24.23 -12.01
N GLN A 23 2.20 -23.06 -12.54
CA GLN A 23 2.16 -22.86 -13.99
C GLN A 23 3.55 -22.64 -14.56
N ASP A 24 3.82 -23.20 -15.74
CA ASP A 24 5.12 -23.08 -16.43
C ASP A 24 5.50 -21.63 -16.82
N THR A 25 4.51 -20.72 -16.81
CA THR A 25 4.71 -19.29 -17.08
C THR A 25 5.23 -18.51 -15.87
N ILE A 26 5.26 -19.11 -14.69
CA ILE A 26 5.74 -18.45 -13.46
C ILE A 26 7.25 -18.60 -13.35
N ASP A 27 7.94 -17.46 -13.31
CA ASP A 27 9.36 -17.41 -13.00
C ASP A 27 9.60 -17.78 -11.53
N GLN A 28 10.26 -18.91 -11.31
CA GLN A 28 10.49 -19.44 -9.96
C GLN A 28 11.49 -18.58 -9.16
N ALA A 29 12.41 -17.88 -9.81
CA ALA A 29 13.33 -16.97 -9.12
C ALA A 29 12.60 -15.73 -8.61
N LEU A 30 11.70 -15.16 -9.41
CA LEU A 30 10.84 -14.06 -8.98
C LEU A 30 9.84 -14.50 -7.90
N LEU A 31 9.33 -15.73 -7.99
CA LEU A 31 8.44 -16.29 -6.95
C LEU A 31 9.18 -16.41 -5.61
N GLN A 32 10.42 -16.92 -5.62
CA GLN A 32 11.23 -17.01 -4.41
C GLN A 32 11.56 -15.62 -3.86
N TRP A 33 11.98 -14.69 -4.74
CA TRP A 33 12.22 -13.31 -4.33
C TRP A 33 10.98 -12.67 -3.66
N LEU A 34 9.78 -12.91 -4.19
CA LEU A 34 8.53 -12.41 -3.60
C LEU A 34 8.24 -13.07 -2.25
N ALA A 35 8.50 -14.38 -2.13
CA ALA A 35 8.33 -15.13 -0.87
C ALA A 35 9.24 -14.59 0.24
N ASP A 36 10.42 -14.11 -0.11
CA ASP A 36 11.43 -13.59 0.83
C ASP A 36 11.15 -12.15 1.28
N GLN A 37 10.15 -11.45 0.69
CA GLN A 37 9.85 -10.09 1.11
C GLN A 37 9.18 -10.09 2.49
N PRO A 38 9.54 -9.12 3.36
CA PRO A 38 8.93 -9.01 4.69
C PRO A 38 7.51 -8.46 4.62
N ALA A 39 6.72 -8.71 5.64
CA ALA A 39 5.39 -8.09 5.80
C ALA A 39 5.45 -6.65 6.38
N ARG A 40 6.60 -6.27 6.95
CA ARG A 40 6.84 -4.99 7.61
C ARG A 40 8.29 -4.58 7.43
N ILE A 41 8.51 -3.29 7.21
CA ILE A 41 9.86 -2.69 7.15
C ILE A 41 9.90 -1.46 8.05
N GLU A 42 11.00 -1.29 8.77
CA GLU A 42 11.36 -0.08 9.48
C GLU A 42 12.63 0.50 8.87
N LEU A 43 12.61 1.79 8.56
CA LEU A 43 13.74 2.51 7.98
C LEU A 43 14.06 3.73 8.83
N ASP A 44 15.35 4.08 8.88
CA ASP A 44 15.81 5.40 9.31
C ASP A 44 16.25 6.17 8.04
N LEU A 45 15.54 7.26 7.77
CA LEU A 45 15.82 8.13 6.62
C LEU A 45 16.20 9.52 7.13
N GLY A 46 17.50 9.73 7.37
CA GLY A 46 18.02 11.01 7.85
C GLY A 46 17.56 11.37 9.28
N GLY A 47 17.47 10.37 10.15
CA GLY A 47 17.01 10.53 11.54
C GLY A 47 15.50 10.51 11.70
N LYS A 48 14.75 10.25 10.63
CA LYS A 48 13.31 10.05 10.66
C LYS A 48 12.96 8.56 10.55
N LYS A 49 12.15 8.08 11.47
CA LYS A 49 11.67 6.69 11.49
C LYS A 49 10.49 6.52 10.56
N VAL A 50 10.63 5.65 9.57
CA VAL A 50 9.59 5.31 8.60
C VAL A 50 9.18 3.86 8.81
N LEU A 51 7.89 3.65 9.08
CA LEU A 51 7.29 2.32 9.18
C LEU A 51 6.46 2.04 7.91
N MET A 52 6.79 0.96 7.20
CA MET A 52 6.00 0.45 6.07
C MET A 52 5.25 -0.81 6.48
N VAL A 53 3.94 -0.81 6.28
CA VAL A 53 3.05 -1.96 6.50
C VAL A 53 2.01 -2.03 5.37
N HIS A 54 1.50 -3.24 5.05
CA HIS A 54 0.48 -3.31 4.01
C HIS A 54 -0.87 -2.74 4.48
N SER A 55 -1.31 -3.06 5.70
CA SER A 55 -2.57 -2.53 6.27
C SER A 55 -2.36 -1.80 7.58
N THR A 56 -2.17 -2.51 8.67
CA THR A 56 -2.05 -1.95 10.02
C THR A 56 -0.76 -2.41 10.71
N PRO A 57 -0.14 -1.59 11.58
CA PRO A 57 1.00 -2.01 12.38
C PRO A 57 0.63 -2.93 13.57
N TRP A 58 -0.66 -3.18 13.79
CA TRP A 58 -1.19 -4.05 14.85
C TRP A 58 -1.93 -5.26 14.29
N GLU A 59 -2.14 -6.28 15.12
CA GLU A 59 -2.92 -7.47 14.80
C GLU A 59 -4.45 -7.28 15.08
N PRO A 60 -5.33 -7.96 14.33
CA PRO A 60 -5.01 -8.78 13.17
C PRO A 60 -4.61 -7.93 11.96
N ARG A 61 -3.58 -8.38 11.24
CA ARG A 61 -3.19 -7.75 9.96
C ARG A 61 -4.29 -7.92 8.93
N GLY A 62 -4.34 -7.02 7.93
CA GLY A 62 -5.35 -7.10 6.86
C GLY A 62 -6.66 -6.38 7.16
N THR A 63 -6.75 -5.65 8.28
CA THR A 63 -7.91 -4.81 8.58
C THR A 63 -7.96 -3.61 7.63
N TYR A 64 -9.12 -3.37 7.01
CA TYR A 64 -9.37 -2.16 6.23
C TYR A 64 -9.59 -0.96 7.17
N VAL A 65 -8.64 -0.04 7.20
CA VAL A 65 -8.71 1.16 8.04
C VAL A 65 -8.73 2.40 7.16
N TYR A 66 -9.85 3.08 7.14
CA TYR A 66 -10.07 4.33 6.42
C TYR A 66 -9.95 5.52 7.39
N PRO A 67 -9.76 6.77 6.89
CA PRO A 67 -9.67 7.96 7.74
C PRO A 67 -10.82 8.16 8.72
N HIS A 68 -12.02 7.72 8.33
CA HIS A 68 -13.22 7.78 9.17
C HIS A 68 -13.43 6.55 10.08
N SER A 69 -12.56 5.55 9.99
CA SER A 69 -12.64 4.34 10.85
C SER A 69 -12.29 4.71 12.29
N PRO A 70 -13.01 4.20 13.29
CA PRO A 70 -12.68 4.45 14.70
C PRO A 70 -11.25 4.04 15.08
N GLN A 71 -10.71 3.01 14.38
CA GLN A 71 -9.37 2.50 14.58
C GLN A 71 -8.27 3.39 13.97
N PHE A 72 -8.60 4.40 13.15
CA PHE A 72 -7.59 5.20 12.45
C PHE A 72 -6.64 5.90 13.43
N ALA A 73 -7.16 6.38 14.56
CA ALA A 73 -6.35 7.03 15.60
C ALA A 73 -5.25 6.11 16.18
N ARG A 74 -5.40 4.78 16.10
CA ARG A 74 -4.41 3.81 16.58
C ARG A 74 -3.10 3.83 15.80
N PHE A 75 -3.07 4.38 14.58
CA PHE A 75 -1.80 4.62 13.90
C PHE A 75 -0.86 5.48 14.74
N GLY A 76 -1.41 6.39 15.57
CA GLY A 76 -0.64 7.23 16.50
C GLY A 76 0.09 6.47 17.61
N GLU A 77 -0.20 5.17 17.81
CA GLU A 77 0.52 4.29 18.74
C GLU A 77 1.86 3.78 18.15
N ALA A 78 2.11 3.99 16.86
CA ALA A 78 3.35 3.56 16.22
C ALA A 78 4.53 4.45 16.62
N GLU A 79 5.65 3.83 16.99
CA GLU A 79 6.91 4.52 17.31
C GLU A 79 7.66 4.94 16.04
N ALA A 80 7.05 5.80 15.22
CA ALA A 80 7.57 6.27 13.95
C ALA A 80 7.22 7.75 13.71
N ASP A 81 7.95 8.43 12.83
CA ASP A 81 7.62 9.77 12.32
C ASP A 81 6.62 9.65 11.16
N PHE A 82 6.77 8.59 10.35
CA PHE A 82 5.93 8.31 9.18
C PHE A 82 5.44 6.87 9.20
N VAL A 83 4.14 6.65 8.96
CA VAL A 83 3.58 5.33 8.65
C VAL A 83 3.10 5.33 7.20
N LEU A 84 3.70 4.47 6.38
CA LEU A 84 3.29 4.21 5.01
C LEU A 84 2.44 2.95 4.99
N TYR A 85 1.19 3.04 4.56
CA TYR A 85 0.29 1.89 4.47
C TYR A 85 -0.49 1.89 3.15
N GLY A 86 -1.09 0.77 2.79
CA GLY A 86 -1.86 0.59 1.56
C GLY A 86 -3.23 -0.05 1.82
N HIS A 87 -3.48 -1.20 1.19
CA HIS A 87 -4.62 -2.10 1.38
C HIS A 87 -6.01 -1.54 0.99
N THR A 88 -6.33 -0.31 1.42
CA THR A 88 -7.62 0.34 1.11
C THR A 88 -7.69 0.88 -0.31
N HIS A 89 -6.54 1.08 -0.98
CA HIS A 89 -6.41 1.75 -2.28
C HIS A 89 -6.99 3.18 -2.28
N GLN A 90 -7.17 3.78 -1.10
CA GLN A 90 -7.65 5.14 -0.92
C GLN A 90 -6.51 6.03 -0.44
N GLN A 91 -6.39 7.22 -1.05
CA GLN A 91 -5.38 8.19 -0.69
C GLN A 91 -5.62 8.74 0.71
N VAL A 92 -4.56 8.79 1.51
CA VAL A 92 -4.57 9.39 2.83
C VAL A 92 -3.24 10.11 3.06
N VAL A 93 -3.30 11.35 3.47
CA VAL A 93 -2.18 12.10 4.07
C VAL A 93 -2.74 12.79 5.29
N GLN A 94 -2.52 12.22 6.47
CA GLN A 94 -3.12 12.70 7.69
C GLN A 94 -2.17 12.63 8.86
N ARG A 95 -2.08 13.70 9.64
CA ARG A 95 -1.27 13.77 10.85
C ARG A 95 -2.07 13.34 12.07
N ILE A 96 -1.44 12.51 12.92
CA ILE A 96 -1.95 12.08 14.21
C ILE A 96 -0.87 12.41 15.26
N GLY A 97 -1.07 13.46 16.02
CA GLY A 97 0.00 14.00 16.88
C GLY A 97 1.24 14.41 16.07
N GLY A 98 2.40 13.83 16.38
CA GLY A 98 3.65 14.06 15.64
C GLY A 98 3.83 13.15 14.42
N LEU A 99 3.04 12.07 14.30
CA LEU A 99 3.15 11.07 13.25
C LEU A 99 2.39 11.50 11.99
N LEU A 100 2.96 11.29 10.81
CA LEU A 100 2.28 11.44 9.52
C LEU A 100 1.93 10.06 8.95
N VAL A 101 0.62 9.82 8.74
CA VAL A 101 0.07 8.59 8.14
C VAL A 101 -0.19 8.82 6.67
N ILE A 102 0.39 7.97 5.82
CA ILE A 102 0.35 8.13 4.37
C ILE A 102 -0.12 6.83 3.72
N ASN A 103 -1.16 6.93 2.90
CA ASN A 103 -1.54 5.91 1.93
C ASN A 103 -1.50 6.57 0.54
N PRO A 104 -0.64 6.13 -0.37
CA PRO A 104 -0.52 6.74 -1.69
C PRO A 104 -1.69 6.40 -2.62
N GLY A 105 -2.63 5.56 -2.19
CA GLY A 105 -3.64 4.95 -3.06
C GLY A 105 -3.13 3.67 -3.71
N SER A 106 -3.35 3.50 -5.00
CA SER A 106 -2.94 2.30 -5.73
C SER A 106 -2.49 2.64 -7.15
N THR A 107 -1.43 1.99 -7.61
CA THR A 107 -0.95 2.07 -8.99
C THR A 107 -1.58 1.03 -9.92
N GLY A 108 -2.41 0.11 -9.39
CA GLY A 108 -2.99 -0.98 -10.16
C GLY A 108 -4.51 -1.13 -10.02
N ASP A 109 -5.13 -0.60 -8.94
CA ASP A 109 -6.57 -0.69 -8.71
C ASP A 109 -7.06 0.52 -7.90
N GLY A 110 -7.42 1.60 -8.61
CA GLY A 110 -7.93 2.83 -8.01
C GLY A 110 -9.33 2.64 -7.41
N ARG A 111 -9.44 2.76 -6.09
CA ARG A 111 -10.73 2.66 -5.35
C ARG A 111 -11.16 3.95 -4.69
N ASP A 112 -10.33 4.98 -4.75
CA ASP A 112 -10.66 6.28 -4.17
C ASP A 112 -11.69 7.01 -5.03
N HIS A 113 -12.89 7.17 -4.49
CA HIS A 113 -13.97 7.90 -5.17
C HIS A 113 -13.72 9.40 -5.22
N THR A 114 -12.92 9.94 -4.29
CA THR A 114 -12.65 11.39 -4.21
C THR A 114 -11.76 11.87 -5.35
N ASN A 115 -10.91 10.99 -5.89
CA ASN A 115 -10.08 11.27 -7.07
C ASN A 115 -10.65 10.69 -8.38
N GLY A 116 -11.93 10.26 -8.39
CA GLY A 116 -12.56 9.64 -9.56
C GLY A 116 -12.07 8.22 -9.83
N ARG A 117 -11.53 7.53 -8.83
CA ARG A 117 -10.91 6.21 -8.91
C ARG A 117 -9.69 6.15 -9.84
N GLN A 118 -8.96 7.24 -9.96
CA GLN A 118 -7.69 7.26 -10.65
C GLN A 118 -6.66 6.41 -9.90
N LEU A 119 -5.66 5.94 -10.64
CA LEU A 119 -4.46 5.36 -10.07
C LEU A 119 -3.63 6.47 -9.43
N SER A 120 -2.78 6.13 -8.46
CA SER A 120 -1.98 7.13 -7.78
C SER A 120 -0.70 6.59 -7.17
N CYS A 121 0.27 7.48 -6.99
CA CYS A 121 1.48 7.29 -6.21
C CYS A 121 1.79 8.56 -5.41
N ALA A 122 2.73 8.47 -4.47
CA ALA A 122 3.13 9.61 -3.67
C ALA A 122 4.65 9.71 -3.55
N VAL A 123 5.12 10.94 -3.39
CA VAL A 123 6.51 11.27 -3.01
C VAL A 123 6.44 11.94 -1.64
N LEU A 124 7.22 11.43 -0.69
CA LEU A 124 7.43 12.02 0.63
C LEU A 124 8.83 12.61 0.69
N ASP A 125 8.94 13.90 1.00
CA ASP A 125 10.17 14.51 1.46
C ASP A 125 10.23 14.38 2.99
N THR A 126 11.17 13.60 3.51
CA THR A 126 11.29 13.32 4.94
C THR A 126 11.86 14.50 5.74
N VAL A 127 12.46 15.48 5.08
CA VAL A 127 13.03 16.69 5.71
C VAL A 127 11.97 17.77 5.88
N SER A 128 11.28 18.12 4.78
CA SER A 128 10.19 19.12 4.80
C SER A 128 8.86 18.53 5.28
N GLU A 129 8.75 17.18 5.34
CA GLU A 129 7.53 16.42 5.62
C GLU A 129 6.40 16.70 4.60
N GLU A 130 6.76 17.19 3.42
CA GLU A 130 5.82 17.41 2.32
C GLU A 130 5.51 16.09 1.62
N VAL A 131 4.22 15.88 1.31
CA VAL A 131 3.74 14.74 0.54
C VAL A 131 3.05 15.22 -0.72
N VAL A 132 3.57 14.82 -1.87
CA VAL A 132 2.96 15.08 -3.17
C VAL A 132 2.32 13.82 -3.70
N VAL A 133 1.00 13.81 -3.80
CA VAL A 133 0.23 12.70 -4.41
C VAL A 133 -0.03 13.03 -5.88
N THR A 134 0.35 12.10 -6.76
CA THR A 134 0.12 12.22 -8.20
C THR A 134 -0.95 11.22 -8.63
N ASN A 135 -1.98 11.71 -9.32
CA ASN A 135 -3.05 10.91 -9.91
C ASN A 135 -2.82 10.73 -11.41
N PHE A 136 -3.20 9.56 -11.94
CA PHE A 136 -3.12 9.26 -13.37
C PHE A 136 -4.24 8.30 -13.78
N GLU A 137 -4.59 8.34 -15.06
CA GLU A 137 -5.68 7.50 -15.58
C GLU A 137 -5.35 6.01 -15.56
N ASP A 138 -6.36 5.19 -15.25
CA ASP A 138 -6.28 3.75 -15.41
C ASP A 138 -6.48 3.38 -16.88
N PRO A 139 -5.44 2.91 -17.60
CA PRO A 139 -5.53 2.58 -19.03
C PRO A 139 -6.48 1.42 -19.31
N LEU A 140 -6.75 0.55 -18.34
CA LEU A 140 -7.70 -0.56 -18.51
C LEU A 140 -9.14 -0.08 -18.42
N ARG A 141 -9.44 0.92 -17.60
CA ARG A 141 -10.76 1.56 -17.52
C ARG A 141 -11.07 2.36 -18.77
N ALA A 142 -10.12 3.15 -19.25
CA ALA A 142 -10.28 3.93 -20.47
C ALA A 142 -10.63 3.04 -21.68
N LYS A 143 -10.00 1.88 -21.81
CA LYS A 143 -10.31 0.90 -22.86
C LYS A 143 -11.73 0.32 -22.74
N ASN A 144 -12.19 0.01 -21.53
CA ASN A 144 -13.52 -0.56 -21.29
C ASN A 144 -14.65 0.46 -21.57
N MET A 145 -14.44 1.74 -21.32
CA MET A 145 -15.41 2.80 -21.66
C MET A 145 -15.56 3.01 -23.16
N ILE A 146 -14.52 2.76 -23.95
CA ILE A 146 -14.56 2.85 -25.42
C ILE A 146 -15.28 1.62 -26.02
N ALA A 147 -15.13 0.44 -25.42
CA ALA A 147 -15.76 -0.80 -25.88
C ALA A 147 -17.28 -0.86 -25.62
N MET A 148 -17.83 0.00 -24.77
CA MET A 148 -19.26 0.07 -24.41
C MET A 148 -20.04 1.15 -25.20
N LYS A 149 -19.44 1.81 -26.18
CA LYS A 149 -20.08 2.74 -27.13
C LYS A 149 -20.29 2.06 -28.45
#